data_0e815c0d549c8ff0cd2e3f1db5bd1ccb
#
_entry.id   0e815c0d549c8ff0cd2e3f1db5bd1ccb
#
_cell.length_a   1.000
_cell.length_b   1.000
_cell.length_c   1.000
_cell.angle_alpha   90.00
_cell.angle_beta   90.00
_cell.angle_gamma   90.00
#
_symmetry.space_group_name_H-M   'P 1'
#
loop_
_entity.id
_entity.type
_entity.pdbx_description
1 polymer ?
#
loop_
_entity_poly.entity_id
_entity_poly.type
_entity_poly.pdbx_seq_one_letter_code
_entity_poly.pdbx_strand_id
1 'polypeptide(L)'
;MPPVVGSTQSTKVGHTLPSNHAEAPLFGYTLMSLGRQWRRVVHLRLAELGLTDATWAPLFHLHAAAQGISLKALAQRVGLDSSTLVRVVDLLENRGLVRRETDAHDRRSKLLQVTESGNAAVADVRAKLVQVEGRLLDGMDAATSQLLLQGMLQLQQRMAQELGDAVEDADDTEPTMERGR
;
A
#
# COMPACT_ATOMS: atom_id res chain seq x y z
N MET A 1 55.25 34.07 5.32
CA MET A 1 54.46 33.01 5.96
C MET A 1 53.11 32.99 5.27
N PRO A 2 52.76 32.01 4.41
CA PRO A 2 51.40 31.83 3.87
C PRO A 2 50.57 30.96 4.83
N PRO A 3 49.24 31.12 4.86
CA PRO A 3 48.36 30.35 5.73
C PRO A 3 48.06 28.95 5.14
N VAL A 4 48.02 28.01 6.04
CA VAL A 4 47.73 26.58 5.82
C VAL A 4 46.27 26.40 5.39
N VAL A 5 46.06 25.82 4.21
CA VAL A 5 44.78 25.41 3.71
C VAL A 5 44.36 24.12 4.41
N GLY A 6 43.31 24.18 5.25
CA GLY A 6 42.73 23.03 5.90
C GLY A 6 41.98 22.14 4.89
N SER A 7 42.45 20.93 4.73
CA SER A 7 41.81 19.90 3.93
C SER A 7 40.52 19.41 4.61
N THR A 8 39.36 19.74 4.09
CA THR A 8 38.08 19.17 4.52
C THR A 8 38.03 17.72 4.03
N GLN A 9 38.25 16.77 4.90
CA GLN A 9 38.02 15.35 4.63
C GLN A 9 36.50 15.10 4.55
N SER A 10 36.02 14.90 3.34
CA SER A 10 34.69 14.38 3.08
C SER A 10 34.66 12.91 3.50
N THR A 11 34.07 12.63 4.65
CA THR A 11 33.84 11.26 5.12
C THR A 11 32.72 10.65 4.26
N LYS A 12 33.11 9.93 3.21
CA LYS A 12 32.20 9.03 2.48
C LYS A 12 31.80 7.91 3.44
N VAL A 13 30.62 8.01 4.04
CA VAL A 13 29.97 6.89 4.71
C VAL A 13 29.48 5.96 3.61
N GLY A 14 30.35 5.08 3.16
CA GLY A 14 29.98 3.95 2.30
C GLY A 14 29.20 2.94 3.12
N HIS A 15 27.87 3.02 3.12
CA HIS A 15 27.02 1.93 3.58
C HIS A 15 27.05 0.84 2.52
N THR A 16 28.04 -0.05 2.62
CA THR A 16 28.02 -1.34 1.93
C THR A 16 26.96 -2.19 2.64
N LEU A 17 25.85 -2.47 1.97
CA LEU A 17 24.89 -3.46 2.47
C LEU A 17 25.63 -4.79 2.61
N PRO A 18 25.59 -5.45 3.78
CA PRO A 18 26.26 -6.72 3.96
C PRO A 18 25.62 -7.81 3.08
N SER A 19 26.43 -8.51 2.34
CA SER A 19 26.07 -9.57 1.41
C SER A 19 25.76 -10.91 2.11
N ASN A 20 25.42 -10.90 3.39
CA ASN A 20 25.22 -12.12 4.15
C ASN A 20 23.76 -12.25 4.63
N HIS A 21 23.07 -13.28 4.16
CA HIS A 21 21.69 -13.63 4.53
C HIS A 21 21.43 -13.85 6.05
N ALA A 22 22.44 -13.76 6.89
CA ALA A 22 22.32 -13.81 8.35
C ALA A 22 21.60 -12.58 8.95
N GLU A 23 21.43 -11.47 8.19
CA GLU A 23 20.70 -10.26 8.62
C GLU A 23 19.27 -10.18 8.07
N ALA A 24 18.79 -11.21 7.40
CA ALA A 24 17.42 -11.27 6.87
C ALA A 24 16.32 -11.01 7.94
N PRO A 25 16.44 -11.44 9.20
CA PRO A 25 15.47 -11.11 10.25
C PRO A 25 15.34 -9.60 10.50
N LEU A 26 16.44 -8.86 10.36
CA LEU A 26 16.44 -7.42 10.56
C LEU A 26 15.70 -6.67 9.43
N PHE A 27 15.83 -7.13 8.19
CA PHE A 27 15.15 -6.54 7.05
C PHE A 27 13.62 -6.62 7.19
N GLY A 28 13.06 -7.80 7.42
CA GLY A 28 11.62 -7.99 7.60
C GLY A 28 11.06 -7.22 8.79
N TYR A 29 11.78 -7.24 9.92
CA TYR A 29 11.41 -6.45 11.09
C TYR A 29 11.37 -4.94 10.78
N THR A 30 12.39 -4.42 10.08
CA THR A 30 12.47 -3.00 9.70
C THR A 30 11.32 -2.62 8.77
N LEU A 31 11.02 -3.46 7.77
CA LEU A 31 9.89 -3.26 6.85
C LEU A 31 8.55 -3.19 7.59
N MET A 32 8.30 -4.13 8.50
CA MET A 32 7.08 -4.14 9.31
C MET A 32 7.00 -2.92 10.25
N SER A 33 8.13 -2.51 10.83
CA SER A 33 8.20 -1.34 11.70
C SER A 33 7.93 -0.06 10.92
N LEU A 34 8.57 0.09 9.76
CA LEU A 34 8.36 1.22 8.84
C LEU A 34 6.90 1.31 8.40
N GLY A 35 6.28 0.20 8.03
CA GLY A 35 4.88 0.16 7.64
C GLY A 35 3.92 0.58 8.78
N ARG A 36 4.21 0.20 10.04
CA ARG A 36 3.43 0.67 11.20
C ARG A 36 3.61 2.17 11.44
N GLN A 37 4.83 2.68 11.35
CA GLN A 37 5.12 4.11 11.53
C GLN A 37 4.48 4.93 10.42
N TRP A 38 4.60 4.50 9.17
CA TRP A 38 3.95 5.12 8.03
C TRP A 38 2.44 5.25 8.23
N ARG A 39 1.74 4.16 8.57
CA ARG A 39 0.31 4.19 8.86
C ARG A 39 -0.05 5.18 9.96
N ARG A 40 0.75 5.25 11.03
CA ARG A 40 0.52 6.21 12.12
C ARG A 40 0.67 7.66 11.66
N VAL A 41 1.70 7.96 10.86
CA VAL A 41 1.92 9.31 10.30
C VAL A 41 0.76 9.70 9.39
N VAL A 42 0.37 8.82 8.47
CA VAL A 42 -0.75 9.04 7.55
C VAL A 42 -2.05 9.26 8.32
N HIS A 43 -2.35 8.40 9.30
CA HIS A 43 -3.54 8.54 10.15
C HIS A 43 -3.64 9.92 10.79
N LEU A 44 -2.56 10.39 11.42
CA LEU A 44 -2.52 11.70 12.04
C LEU A 44 -2.74 12.86 11.05
N ARG A 45 -2.28 12.71 9.82
CA ARG A 45 -2.40 13.76 8.78
C ARG A 45 -3.72 13.74 8.02
N LEU A 46 -4.36 12.59 7.90
CA LEU A 46 -5.66 12.45 7.25
C LEU A 46 -6.85 12.63 8.18
N ALA A 47 -6.63 12.68 9.50
CA ALA A 47 -7.68 12.93 10.48
C ALA A 47 -8.41 14.27 10.21
N GLU A 48 -7.70 15.29 9.75
CA GLU A 48 -8.26 16.61 9.37
C GLU A 48 -9.27 16.50 8.22
N LEU A 49 -9.13 15.50 7.34
CA LEU A 49 -10.05 15.20 6.24
C LEU A 49 -11.21 14.28 6.68
N GLY A 50 -11.26 13.93 7.96
CA GLY A 50 -12.21 12.97 8.49
C GLY A 50 -12.02 11.55 7.96
N LEU A 51 -10.90 11.24 7.31
CA LEU A 51 -10.56 9.91 6.81
C LEU A 51 -9.64 9.20 7.80
N THR A 52 -9.89 7.92 7.97
CA THR A 52 -9.06 7.04 8.81
C THR A 52 -8.20 6.13 7.94
N ASP A 53 -7.23 5.47 8.54
CA ASP A 53 -6.41 4.47 7.87
C ASP A 53 -7.27 3.36 7.21
N ALA A 54 -8.37 3.00 7.85
CA ALA A 54 -9.29 2.00 7.32
C ALA A 54 -10.11 2.47 6.11
N THR A 55 -10.28 3.76 5.89
CA THR A 55 -11.19 4.30 4.85
C THR A 55 -10.47 4.85 3.62
N TRP A 56 -9.28 5.46 3.79
CA TRP A 56 -8.60 6.06 2.65
C TRP A 56 -8.04 5.02 1.66
N ALA A 57 -7.48 3.92 2.16
CA ALA A 57 -6.90 2.91 1.28
C ALA A 57 -7.94 2.22 0.38
N PRO A 58 -9.10 1.73 0.89
CA PRO A 58 -10.18 1.24 0.04
C PRO A 58 -10.68 2.28 -0.98
N LEU A 59 -10.83 3.54 -0.57
CA LEU A 59 -11.25 4.61 -1.46
C LEU A 59 -10.24 4.84 -2.61
N PHE A 60 -8.95 4.75 -2.31
CA PHE A 60 -7.88 4.87 -3.31
C PHE A 60 -7.87 3.72 -4.32
N HIS A 61 -8.07 2.48 -3.84
CA HIS A 61 -8.16 1.31 -4.70
C HIS A 61 -9.42 1.33 -5.57
N LEU A 62 -10.53 1.85 -5.06
CA LEU A 62 -11.75 2.06 -5.84
C LEU A 62 -11.55 3.12 -6.93
N HIS A 63 -10.90 4.23 -6.61
CA HIS A 63 -10.59 5.28 -7.59
C HIS A 63 -9.71 4.74 -8.74
N ALA A 64 -8.74 3.88 -8.43
CA ALA A 64 -7.89 3.25 -9.44
C ALA A 64 -8.65 2.25 -10.33
N ALA A 65 -9.81 1.75 -9.88
CA ALA A 65 -10.68 0.85 -10.62
C ALA A 65 -11.80 1.63 -11.34
N ALA A 66 -11.46 2.36 -12.39
CA ALA A 66 -12.31 3.32 -13.07
C ALA A 66 -13.72 2.80 -13.46
N GLN A 67 -13.87 1.49 -13.70
CA GLN A 67 -15.16 0.85 -14.05
C GLN A 67 -15.86 0.23 -12.84
N GLY A 68 -15.35 0.44 -11.63
CA GLY A 68 -15.84 -0.22 -10.44
C GLY A 68 -15.30 -1.65 -10.28
N ILE A 69 -15.36 -2.16 -9.05
CA ILE A 69 -14.95 -3.53 -8.72
C ILE A 69 -15.88 -4.15 -7.68
N SER A 70 -15.92 -5.48 -7.65
CA SER A 70 -16.68 -6.21 -6.64
C SER A 70 -16.07 -6.03 -5.24
N LEU A 71 -16.89 -6.23 -4.20
CA LEU A 71 -16.43 -6.22 -2.82
C LEU A 71 -15.30 -7.23 -2.59
N LYS A 72 -15.41 -8.44 -3.17
CA LYS A 72 -14.39 -9.48 -3.06
C LYS A 72 -13.05 -9.03 -3.65
N ALA A 73 -13.07 -8.45 -4.85
CA ALA A 73 -11.85 -7.95 -5.50
C ALA A 73 -11.23 -6.77 -4.72
N LEU A 74 -12.04 -5.91 -4.11
CA LEU A 74 -11.54 -4.84 -3.25
C LEU A 74 -10.89 -5.41 -1.99
N ALA A 75 -11.52 -6.41 -1.33
CA ALA A 75 -10.98 -7.08 -0.15
C ALA A 75 -9.58 -7.65 -0.40
N GLN A 76 -9.40 -8.34 -1.51
CA GLN A 76 -8.10 -8.87 -1.94
C GLN A 76 -7.05 -7.77 -2.14
N ARG A 77 -7.42 -6.64 -2.78
CA ARG A 77 -6.49 -5.52 -3.03
C ARG A 77 -6.04 -4.79 -1.77
N VAL A 78 -6.94 -4.66 -0.79
CA VAL A 78 -6.63 -3.94 0.46
C VAL A 78 -6.10 -4.85 1.57
N GLY A 79 -6.14 -6.18 1.37
CA GLY A 79 -5.72 -7.16 2.37
C GLY A 79 -6.62 -7.19 3.61
N LEU A 80 -7.93 -6.92 3.43
CA LEU A 80 -8.93 -6.96 4.50
C LEU A 80 -9.87 -8.14 4.30
N ASP A 81 -10.38 -8.69 5.40
CA ASP A 81 -11.50 -9.63 5.33
C ASP A 81 -12.79 -8.94 4.84
N SER A 82 -13.67 -9.72 4.21
CA SER A 82 -14.88 -9.19 3.59
C SER A 82 -15.83 -8.54 4.62
N SER A 83 -15.89 -9.03 5.85
CA SER A 83 -16.80 -8.49 6.88
C SER A 83 -16.34 -7.12 7.39
N THR A 84 -15.05 -6.94 7.57
CA THR A 84 -14.45 -5.63 7.87
C THR A 84 -14.66 -4.66 6.72
N LEU A 85 -14.42 -5.11 5.48
CA LEU A 85 -14.57 -4.25 4.32
C LEU A 85 -16.02 -3.80 4.08
N VAL A 86 -17.02 -4.65 4.34
CA VAL A 86 -18.45 -4.25 4.27
C VAL A 86 -18.70 -3.01 5.12
N ARG A 87 -18.27 -3.01 6.38
CA ARG A 87 -18.46 -1.87 7.30
C ARG A 87 -17.76 -0.60 6.81
N VAL A 88 -16.56 -0.76 6.24
CA VAL A 88 -15.81 0.37 5.67
C VAL A 88 -16.53 0.93 4.45
N VAL A 89 -17.03 0.08 3.55
CA VAL A 89 -17.79 0.50 2.38
C VAL A 89 -19.09 1.18 2.78
N ASP A 90 -19.83 0.63 3.76
CA ASP A 90 -21.05 1.26 4.28
C ASP A 90 -20.76 2.67 4.83
N LEU A 91 -19.64 2.84 5.55
CA LEU A 91 -19.22 4.16 6.03
C LEU A 91 -18.92 5.13 4.88
N LEU A 92 -18.21 4.67 3.85
CA LEU A 92 -17.88 5.49 2.66
C LEU A 92 -19.14 5.84 1.87
N GLU A 93 -20.08 4.91 1.74
CA GLU A 93 -21.36 5.13 1.08
C GLU A 93 -22.24 6.12 1.85
N ASN A 94 -22.35 5.98 3.17
CA ASN A 94 -23.06 6.94 4.03
C ASN A 94 -22.47 8.36 3.96
N ARG A 95 -21.19 8.48 3.63
CA ARG A 95 -20.53 9.77 3.40
C ARG A 95 -20.66 10.26 1.96
N GLY A 96 -21.32 9.53 1.09
CA GLY A 96 -21.50 9.86 -0.33
C GLY A 96 -20.22 9.75 -1.16
N LEU A 97 -19.16 9.09 -0.66
CA LEU A 97 -17.87 8.97 -1.36
C LEU A 97 -17.82 7.76 -2.31
N VAL A 98 -18.66 6.76 -2.05
CA VAL A 98 -18.78 5.52 -2.82
C VAL A 98 -20.26 5.24 -3.04
N ARG A 99 -20.57 4.56 -4.12
CA ARG A 99 -21.91 4.03 -4.42
C ARG A 99 -21.82 2.58 -4.86
N ARG A 100 -22.93 1.83 -4.65
CA ARG A 100 -23.08 0.48 -5.17
C ARG A 100 -23.95 0.53 -6.42
N GLU A 101 -23.46 -0.04 -7.51
CA GLU A 101 -24.21 -0.18 -8.75
C GLU A 101 -24.40 -1.65 -9.07
N THR A 102 -25.48 -1.98 -9.80
CA THR A 102 -25.68 -3.34 -10.32
C THR A 102 -24.74 -3.53 -11.51
N ASP A 103 -24.01 -4.62 -11.52
CA ASP A 103 -23.17 -4.97 -12.67
C ASP A 103 -24.04 -5.16 -13.93
N ALA A 104 -23.62 -4.53 -15.02
CA ALA A 104 -24.33 -4.62 -16.30
C ALA A 104 -24.30 -6.05 -16.90
N HIS A 105 -23.27 -6.83 -16.55
CA HIS A 105 -23.06 -8.19 -17.06
C HIS A 105 -23.64 -9.27 -16.13
N ASP A 106 -23.73 -8.98 -14.84
CA ASP A 106 -24.32 -9.87 -13.84
C ASP A 106 -25.18 -9.09 -12.84
N ARG A 107 -26.49 -9.11 -13.05
CA ARG A 107 -27.48 -8.42 -12.20
C ARG A 107 -27.49 -8.88 -10.74
N ARG A 108 -26.86 -10.02 -10.42
CA ARG A 108 -26.72 -10.53 -9.04
C ARG A 108 -25.50 -9.91 -8.34
N SER A 109 -24.58 -9.37 -9.11
CA SER A 109 -23.36 -8.73 -8.63
C SER A 109 -23.55 -7.24 -8.42
N LYS A 110 -22.89 -6.70 -7.40
CA LYS A 110 -22.79 -5.26 -7.15
C LYS A 110 -21.34 -4.82 -7.32
N LEU A 111 -21.17 -3.75 -8.08
CA LEU A 111 -19.90 -3.05 -8.23
C LEU A 111 -19.87 -1.84 -7.33
N LEU A 112 -18.71 -1.61 -6.73
CA LEU A 112 -18.40 -0.43 -5.94
C LEU A 112 -17.74 0.59 -6.85
N GLN A 113 -18.25 1.81 -6.85
CA GLN A 113 -17.71 2.91 -7.64
C GLN A 113 -17.51 4.14 -6.77
N VAL A 114 -16.48 4.91 -7.09
CA VAL A 114 -16.23 6.20 -6.46
C VAL A 114 -17.17 7.25 -7.07
N THR A 115 -17.74 8.08 -6.23
CA THR A 115 -18.55 9.23 -6.66
C THR A 115 -17.67 10.44 -7.04
N GLU A 116 -18.26 11.51 -7.55
CA GLU A 116 -17.55 12.76 -7.77
C GLU A 116 -16.97 13.32 -6.46
N SER A 117 -17.74 13.32 -5.37
CA SER A 117 -17.26 13.69 -4.04
C SER A 117 -16.14 12.77 -3.55
N GLY A 118 -16.22 11.47 -3.86
CA GLY A 118 -15.15 10.51 -3.57
C GLY A 118 -13.87 10.82 -4.34
N ASN A 119 -13.98 11.21 -5.62
CA ASN A 119 -12.83 11.62 -6.42
C ASN A 119 -12.17 12.89 -5.86
N ALA A 120 -12.95 13.88 -5.42
CA ALA A 120 -12.44 15.06 -4.74
C ALA A 120 -11.69 14.67 -3.44
N ALA A 121 -12.28 13.79 -2.62
CA ALA A 121 -11.64 13.30 -1.40
C ALA A 121 -10.32 12.56 -1.69
N VAL A 122 -10.23 11.78 -2.77
CA VAL A 122 -8.98 11.13 -3.20
C VAL A 122 -7.92 12.17 -3.58
N ALA A 123 -8.31 13.25 -4.28
CA ALA A 123 -7.39 14.33 -4.63
C ALA A 123 -6.83 15.02 -3.38
N ASP A 124 -7.66 15.30 -2.38
CA ASP A 124 -7.26 15.88 -1.10
C ASP A 124 -6.30 14.96 -0.33
N VAL A 125 -6.62 13.65 -0.25
CA VAL A 125 -5.72 12.64 0.34
C VAL A 125 -4.37 12.64 -0.38
N ARG A 126 -4.37 12.60 -1.71
CA ARG A 126 -3.14 12.59 -2.50
C ARG A 126 -2.29 13.83 -2.22
N ALA A 127 -2.89 15.01 -2.17
CA ALA A 127 -2.19 16.25 -1.86
C ALA A 127 -1.55 16.20 -0.45
N LYS A 128 -2.27 15.67 0.55
CA LYS A 128 -1.73 15.48 1.91
C LYS A 128 -0.60 14.47 1.94
N LEU A 129 -0.71 13.33 1.23
CA LEU A 129 0.34 12.32 1.16
C LEU A 129 1.63 12.87 0.53
N VAL A 130 1.51 13.62 -0.57
CA VAL A 130 2.66 14.30 -1.19
C VAL A 130 3.37 15.24 -0.23
N GLN A 131 2.62 15.99 0.60
CA GLN A 131 3.21 16.84 1.63
C GLN A 131 3.93 16.02 2.73
N VAL A 132 3.37 14.88 3.13
CA VAL A 132 3.98 13.97 4.12
C VAL A 132 5.27 13.39 3.55
N GLU A 133 5.21 12.85 2.35
CA GLU A 133 6.35 12.26 1.66
C GLU A 133 7.48 13.28 1.48
N GLY A 134 7.16 14.50 1.04
CA GLY A 134 8.13 15.56 0.89
C GLY A 134 8.89 15.87 2.19
N ARG A 135 8.20 15.86 3.35
CA ARG A 135 8.85 16.07 4.65
C ARG A 135 9.69 14.87 5.11
N LEU A 136 9.24 13.65 4.80
CA LEU A 136 9.96 12.44 5.19
C LEU A 136 11.21 12.21 4.35
N LEU A 137 11.20 12.68 3.11
CA LEU A 137 12.32 12.59 2.17
C LEU A 137 13.20 13.85 2.18
N ASP A 138 12.86 14.84 3.00
CA ASP A 138 13.64 16.07 3.12
C ASP A 138 15.08 15.75 3.58
N GLY A 139 16.06 16.32 2.91
CA GLY A 139 17.49 16.03 3.11
C GLY A 139 17.98 14.76 2.41
N MET A 140 17.13 13.99 1.76
CA MET A 140 17.52 12.86 0.90
C MET A 140 17.68 13.35 -0.54
N ASP A 141 18.81 13.04 -1.18
CA ASP A 141 19.00 13.39 -2.60
C ASP A 141 18.06 12.60 -3.52
N ALA A 142 17.83 13.15 -4.71
CA ALA A 142 16.87 12.57 -5.66
C ALA A 142 17.27 11.15 -6.12
N ALA A 143 18.57 10.87 -6.26
CA ALA A 143 19.04 9.55 -6.69
C ALA A 143 18.77 8.49 -5.60
N THR A 144 19.05 8.81 -4.35
CA THR A 144 18.76 7.94 -3.19
C THR A 144 17.25 7.68 -3.06
N SER A 145 16.42 8.73 -3.18
CA SER A 145 14.96 8.59 -3.14
C SER A 145 14.43 7.68 -4.26
N GLN A 146 14.99 7.81 -5.45
CA GLN A 146 14.62 7.01 -6.62
C GLN A 146 15.02 5.53 -6.45
N LEU A 147 16.23 5.27 -5.96
CA LEU A 147 16.70 3.91 -5.65
C LEU A 147 15.85 3.23 -4.58
N LEU A 148 15.46 3.97 -3.54
CA LEU A 148 14.57 3.48 -2.50
C LEU A 148 13.21 3.06 -3.06
N LEU A 149 12.59 3.91 -3.88
CA LEU A 149 11.31 3.61 -4.51
C LEU A 149 11.42 2.41 -5.45
N GLN A 150 12.46 2.33 -6.29
CA GLN A 150 12.69 1.18 -7.17
C GLN A 150 12.86 -0.11 -6.38
N GLY A 151 13.62 -0.10 -5.29
CA GLY A 151 13.79 -1.25 -4.41
C GLY A 151 12.46 -1.72 -3.80
N MET A 152 11.63 -0.79 -3.33
CA MET A 152 10.30 -1.09 -2.81
C MET A 152 9.38 -1.74 -3.87
N LEU A 153 9.38 -1.21 -5.10
CA LEU A 153 8.58 -1.75 -6.20
C LEU A 153 9.03 -3.17 -6.61
N GLN A 154 10.34 -3.42 -6.64
CA GLN A 154 10.87 -4.77 -6.89
C GLN A 154 10.48 -5.76 -5.80
N LEU A 155 10.54 -5.34 -4.53
CA LEU A 155 10.10 -6.18 -3.41
C LEU A 155 8.60 -6.47 -3.47
N GLN A 156 7.79 -5.47 -3.79
CA GLN A 156 6.35 -5.64 -3.94
C GLN A 156 6.02 -6.66 -5.04
N GLN A 157 6.71 -6.59 -6.18
CA GLN A 157 6.52 -7.55 -7.27
C GLN A 157 6.90 -8.97 -6.85
N ARG A 158 8.04 -9.16 -6.17
CA ARG A 158 8.48 -10.48 -5.69
C ARG A 158 7.52 -11.06 -4.65
N MET A 159 7.06 -10.23 -3.70
CA MET A 159 6.07 -10.66 -2.72
C MET A 159 4.75 -11.08 -3.38
N ALA A 160 4.32 -10.40 -4.46
CA ALA A 160 3.12 -10.78 -5.20
C ALA A 160 3.29 -12.14 -5.91
N GLN A 161 4.48 -12.45 -6.42
CA GLN A 161 4.81 -13.76 -7.02
C GLN A 161 4.77 -14.85 -5.95
N GLU A 162 5.48 -14.70 -4.86
CA GLU A 162 5.49 -15.67 -3.74
C GLU A 162 4.07 -15.96 -3.20
N LEU A 163 3.21 -14.93 -3.13
CA LEU A 163 1.82 -15.11 -2.72
C LEU A 163 0.98 -15.83 -3.78
N GLY A 164 1.27 -15.64 -5.06
CA GLY A 164 0.64 -16.35 -6.17
C GLY A 164 1.02 -17.83 -6.16
N ASP A 165 2.31 -18.12 -6.09
CA ASP A 165 2.86 -19.49 -6.04
C ASP A 165 2.32 -20.28 -4.83
N ALA A 166 2.22 -19.63 -3.66
CA ALA A 166 1.68 -20.27 -2.46
C ALA A 166 0.18 -20.60 -2.55
N VAL A 167 -0.59 -19.90 -3.39
CA VAL A 167 -2.00 -20.20 -3.63
C VAL A 167 -2.16 -21.37 -4.60
N GLU A 168 -1.31 -21.46 -5.62
CA GLU A 168 -1.29 -22.58 -6.57
C GLU A 168 -0.87 -23.89 -5.87
N ASP A 169 0.16 -23.86 -5.04
CA ASP A 169 0.61 -25.02 -4.25
C ASP A 169 -0.47 -25.52 -3.25
N ALA A 170 -1.29 -24.64 -2.73
CA ALA A 170 -2.38 -25.01 -1.81
C ALA A 170 -3.57 -25.68 -2.52
N ASP A 171 -3.85 -25.32 -3.77
CA ASP A 171 -4.94 -25.88 -4.57
C ASP A 171 -4.59 -27.29 -5.09
N ASP A 172 -3.32 -27.53 -5.39
CA ASP A 172 -2.80 -28.85 -5.81
C ASP A 172 -2.76 -29.88 -4.67
N THR A 173 -2.95 -29.47 -3.41
CA THR A 173 -2.80 -30.32 -2.22
C THR A 173 -4.16 -30.84 -1.69
N GLU A 174 -5.30 -30.56 -2.33
CA GLU A 174 -6.57 -31.20 -1.96
C GLU A 174 -6.53 -32.69 -2.33
N PRO A 175 -6.56 -33.60 -1.34
CA PRO A 175 -6.57 -35.04 -1.64
C PRO A 175 -7.89 -35.40 -2.29
N THR A 176 -7.81 -35.98 -3.48
CA THR A 176 -8.93 -36.67 -4.13
C THR A 176 -9.55 -37.65 -3.15
N MET A 177 -10.63 -37.27 -2.47
CA MET A 177 -11.44 -38.21 -1.70
C MET A 177 -12.04 -39.21 -2.69
N GLU A 178 -11.39 -40.36 -2.85
CA GLU A 178 -11.99 -41.53 -3.46
C GLU A 178 -13.31 -41.86 -2.76
N ARG A 179 -14.40 -41.61 -3.48
CA ARG A 179 -15.72 -42.13 -3.08
C ARG A 179 -15.67 -43.64 -3.23
N GLY A 180 -15.29 -44.32 -2.13
CA GLY A 180 -15.48 -45.77 -2.00
C GLY A 180 -16.96 -46.09 -2.12
N ARG A 181 -17.21 -47.06 -2.95
CA ARG A 181 -18.51 -47.71 -3.18
C ARG A 181 -18.99 -48.45 -1.93
#